data_8aa1a0444586fa2a2d7c573d3c7f8751
#
_entry.id   8aa1a0444586fa2a2d7c573d3c7f8751
#
_cell.length_a   1.000
_cell.length_b   1.000
_cell.length_c   1.000
_cell.angle_alpha   90.00
_cell.angle_beta   90.00
_cell.angle_gamma   90.00
#
_symmetry.space_group_name_H-M   'P 1'
#
loop_
_entity.id
_entity.type
_entity.pdbx_description
1 polymer ?
#
loop_
_entity_poly.entity_id
_entity_poly.type
_entity_poly.pdbx_seq_one_letter_code
_entity_poly.pdbx_strand_id
1 'polypeptide(L)'
;MGGRPYAGCLVRNTDRTSVSTRSDLNYIRRWSAFFMAALLVSGLTAVPLELGTRWLSRSLEGWGDPWYGWAAYAAEAVAHVGAGYPRLLHGTDRPAFAQLVIALAIIGPYRDPVRNKWLVGWGPWCCLLVLPLAFLWAPVSDIPILWRCVDASFGLFGAIPLWSVRRRIEHRECRYEPILRS
;
A
#
# COMPACT_ATOMS: atom_id res chain seq x y z
N MET A 1 12.04 -17.50 29.35
CA MET A 1 12.41 -16.51 28.33
C MET A 1 11.59 -15.26 28.59
N GLY A 2 12.23 -14.20 29.08
CA GLY A 2 11.60 -13.05 29.70
C GLY A 2 10.93 -12.13 28.69
N GLY A 3 9.61 -11.99 28.82
CA GLY A 3 8.86 -10.94 28.17
C GLY A 3 9.26 -9.57 28.74
N ARG A 4 9.76 -8.66 27.90
CA ARG A 4 10.01 -7.28 28.29
C ARG A 4 8.66 -6.64 28.67
N PRO A 5 8.52 -6.05 29.87
CA PRO A 5 7.35 -5.29 30.20
C PRO A 5 7.30 -4.06 29.30
N TYR A 6 6.16 -3.84 28.63
CA TYR A 6 5.89 -2.62 27.86
C TYR A 6 5.81 -1.44 28.85
N ALA A 7 6.93 -0.78 29.08
CA ALA A 7 7.09 0.32 30.04
C ALA A 7 6.33 1.61 29.69
N GLY A 8 5.47 1.59 28.68
CA GLY A 8 4.70 2.74 28.22
C GLY A 8 3.19 2.67 28.48
N CYS A 9 2.68 1.60 29.10
CA CYS A 9 1.24 1.38 29.30
C CYS A 9 0.73 1.86 30.66
N LEU A 10 1.30 2.95 31.20
CA LEU A 10 0.83 3.55 32.45
C LEU A 10 -0.43 4.40 32.22
N VAL A 11 -1.53 3.81 32.70
CA VAL A 11 -2.77 4.43 33.21
C VAL A 11 -3.01 5.89 32.84
N ARG A 12 -3.84 6.14 31.86
CA ARG A 12 -4.51 7.43 31.69
C ARG A 12 -6.03 7.20 31.61
N ASN A 13 -6.67 7.45 32.75
CA ASN A 13 -8.06 7.86 32.98
C ASN A 13 -9.22 7.09 32.32
N THR A 14 -10.06 6.51 33.16
CA THR A 14 -11.14 5.54 32.88
C THR A 14 -12.43 6.08 32.28
N ASP A 15 -12.62 7.37 32.07
CA ASP A 15 -13.93 7.96 31.74
C ASP A 15 -14.15 8.38 30.27
N ARG A 16 -13.18 8.16 29.37
CA ARG A 16 -13.37 8.39 27.91
C ARG A 16 -13.46 7.12 27.08
N THR A 17 -13.81 5.99 27.67
CA THR A 17 -13.44 4.68 27.14
C THR A 17 -14.39 4.07 26.10
N SER A 18 -15.65 4.45 26.04
CA SER A 18 -16.61 3.80 25.14
C SER A 18 -16.75 4.46 23.75
N VAL A 19 -16.70 5.77 23.71
CA VAL A 19 -16.82 6.55 22.44
C VAL A 19 -15.55 6.43 21.61
N SER A 20 -14.37 6.46 22.25
CA SER A 20 -13.06 6.25 21.61
C SER A 20 -12.94 4.90 20.91
N THR A 21 -13.54 3.85 21.48
CA THR A 21 -13.42 2.48 20.96
C THR A 21 -14.10 2.28 19.60
N ARG A 22 -15.28 2.84 19.38
CA ARG A 22 -15.99 2.77 18.09
C ARG A 22 -15.32 3.65 17.03
N SER A 23 -14.87 4.84 17.41
CA SER A 23 -14.16 5.76 16.52
C SER A 23 -12.86 5.14 15.97
N ASP A 24 -12.07 4.47 16.83
CA ASP A 24 -10.83 3.82 16.41
C ASP A 24 -11.07 2.64 15.49
N LEU A 25 -12.12 1.81 15.73
CA LEU A 25 -12.47 0.72 14.83
C LEU A 25 -12.91 1.24 13.47
N ASN A 26 -13.71 2.28 13.43
CA ASN A 26 -14.15 2.90 12.19
C ASN A 26 -12.97 3.49 11.40
N TYR A 27 -12.02 4.12 12.10
CA TYR A 27 -10.80 4.63 11.48
C TYR A 27 -9.97 3.50 10.85
N ILE A 28 -9.70 2.43 11.61
CA ILE A 28 -8.95 1.26 11.13
C ILE A 28 -9.65 0.63 9.91
N ARG A 29 -10.96 0.42 9.98
CA ARG A 29 -11.75 -0.15 8.89
C ARG A 29 -11.74 0.73 7.64
N ARG A 30 -11.91 2.05 7.80
CA ARG A 30 -11.89 2.98 6.66
C ARG A 30 -10.55 2.93 5.91
N TRP A 31 -9.44 2.98 6.64
CA TRP A 31 -8.12 2.92 6.02
C TRP A 31 -7.82 1.54 5.43
N SER A 32 -8.18 0.45 6.10
CA SER A 32 -8.05 -0.90 5.54
C SER A 32 -8.88 -1.06 4.27
N ALA A 33 -10.13 -0.57 4.24
CA ALA A 33 -10.97 -0.60 3.05
C ALA A 33 -10.38 0.26 1.92
N PHE A 34 -9.84 1.43 2.22
CA PHE A 34 -9.17 2.29 1.24
C PHE A 34 -7.96 1.58 0.60
N PHE A 35 -7.09 0.97 1.41
CA PHE A 35 -5.93 0.22 0.90
C PHE A 35 -6.36 -1.00 0.08
N MET A 36 -7.36 -1.73 0.54
CA MET A 36 -7.90 -2.87 -0.21
C MET A 36 -8.44 -2.41 -1.57
N ALA A 37 -9.23 -1.35 -1.61
CA ALA A 37 -9.77 -0.80 -2.86
C ALA A 37 -8.66 -0.29 -3.79
N ALA A 38 -7.67 0.43 -3.26
CA ALA A 38 -6.53 0.92 -4.03
C ALA A 38 -5.72 -0.22 -4.66
N LEU A 39 -5.43 -1.29 -3.91
CA LEU A 39 -4.74 -2.47 -4.42
C LEU A 39 -5.57 -3.24 -5.46
N LEU A 40 -6.89 -3.37 -5.25
CA LEU A 40 -7.78 -4.00 -6.23
C LEU A 40 -7.81 -3.22 -7.53
N VAL A 41 -8.00 -1.90 -7.46
CA VAL A 41 -8.00 -1.04 -8.65
C VAL A 41 -6.64 -1.10 -9.35
N SER A 42 -5.54 -0.97 -8.61
CA SER A 42 -4.19 -1.05 -9.16
C SER A 42 -3.91 -2.42 -9.81
N GLY A 43 -4.26 -3.52 -9.15
CA GLY A 43 -4.08 -4.86 -9.70
C GLY A 43 -4.92 -5.10 -10.96
N LEU A 44 -6.20 -4.69 -10.95
CA LEU A 44 -7.08 -4.85 -12.11
C LEU A 44 -6.67 -3.98 -13.30
N THR A 45 -6.15 -2.78 -13.06
CA THR A 45 -5.67 -1.90 -14.13
C THR A 45 -4.31 -2.30 -14.68
N ALA A 46 -3.52 -3.05 -13.91
CA ALA A 46 -2.20 -3.52 -14.34
C ALA A 46 -2.26 -4.78 -15.23
N VAL A 47 -3.32 -5.59 -15.14
CA VAL A 47 -3.47 -6.81 -15.98
C VAL A 47 -3.51 -6.47 -17.48
N PRO A 48 -4.31 -5.51 -17.98
CA PRO A 48 -4.21 -5.08 -19.37
C PRO A 48 -3.18 -3.96 -19.54
N LEU A 49 -1.88 -4.25 -19.33
CA LEU A 49 -0.80 -3.26 -19.34
C LEU A 49 -0.82 -2.40 -20.61
N GLU A 50 -1.06 -3.01 -21.77
CA GLU A 50 -1.13 -2.32 -23.05
C GLU A 50 -2.30 -1.31 -23.08
N LEU A 51 -3.45 -1.68 -22.56
CA LEU A 51 -4.61 -0.79 -22.50
C LEU A 51 -4.38 0.34 -21.49
N GLY A 52 -3.78 0.03 -20.33
CA GLY A 52 -3.46 1.00 -19.29
C GLY A 52 -2.47 2.06 -19.76
N THR A 53 -1.38 1.66 -20.41
CA THR A 53 -0.37 2.59 -20.93
C THR A 53 -0.91 3.45 -22.08
N ARG A 54 -1.72 2.91 -22.96
CA ARG A 54 -2.41 3.67 -24.01
C ARG A 54 -3.39 4.69 -23.44
N TRP A 55 -4.16 4.30 -22.40
CA TRP A 55 -5.08 5.21 -21.74
C TRP A 55 -4.32 6.33 -21.01
N LEU A 56 -3.23 6.00 -20.31
CA LEU A 56 -2.38 6.98 -19.63
C LEU A 56 -1.78 8.00 -20.62
N SER A 57 -1.22 7.52 -21.73
CA SER A 57 -0.66 8.37 -22.77
C SER A 57 -1.70 9.36 -23.32
N ARG A 58 -2.91 8.89 -23.64
CA ARG A 58 -4.01 9.75 -24.10
C ARG A 58 -4.45 10.76 -23.05
N SER A 59 -4.49 10.36 -21.77
CA SER A 59 -4.91 11.24 -20.67
C SER A 59 -3.90 12.36 -20.41
N LEU A 60 -2.64 12.15 -20.76
CA LEU A 60 -1.56 13.12 -20.59
C LEU A 60 -1.28 13.92 -21.88
N GLU A 61 -2.02 13.68 -22.98
CA GLU A 61 -1.97 14.54 -24.16
C GLU A 61 -2.25 16.00 -23.75
N GLY A 62 -1.33 16.89 -24.05
CA GLY A 62 -1.44 18.31 -23.70
C GLY A 62 -0.76 18.73 -22.39
N TRP A 63 -0.24 17.80 -21.58
CA TRP A 63 0.54 18.15 -20.37
C TRP A 63 2.01 18.46 -20.68
N GLY A 64 2.49 18.14 -21.92
CA GLY A 64 3.87 18.36 -22.32
C GLY A 64 4.87 17.41 -21.66
N ASP A 65 6.17 17.58 -22.02
CA ASP A 65 7.26 16.85 -21.38
C ASP A 65 7.53 17.37 -19.95
N PRO A 66 7.91 16.49 -19.02
CA PRO A 66 8.27 15.06 -19.20
C PRO A 66 7.08 14.07 -19.02
N TRP A 67 5.87 14.54 -18.78
CA TRP A 67 4.74 13.68 -18.47
C TRP A 67 4.27 12.87 -19.67
N TYR A 68 3.94 13.60 -20.75
CA TYR A 68 3.43 12.98 -21.98
C TYR A 68 4.50 12.16 -22.69
N GLY A 69 5.71 12.72 -22.83
CA GLY A 69 6.79 12.05 -23.58
C GLY A 69 7.12 10.67 -23.02
N TRP A 70 7.23 10.54 -21.70
CA TRP A 70 7.48 9.24 -21.10
C TRP A 70 6.28 8.28 -21.21
N ALA A 71 5.05 8.77 -21.02
CA ALA A 71 3.85 7.95 -21.14
C ALA A 71 3.64 7.43 -22.56
N ALA A 72 3.91 8.27 -23.56
CA ALA A 72 3.86 7.91 -24.98
C ALA A 72 4.94 6.85 -25.31
N TYR A 73 6.18 7.07 -24.87
CA TYR A 73 7.26 6.10 -25.01
C TYR A 73 6.92 4.74 -24.38
N ALA A 74 6.38 4.74 -23.15
CA ALA A 74 5.99 3.51 -22.46
C ALA A 74 4.86 2.77 -23.22
N ALA A 75 3.86 3.50 -23.73
CA ALA A 75 2.77 2.92 -24.50
C ALA A 75 3.25 2.29 -25.81
N GLU A 76 4.16 2.96 -26.53
CA GLU A 76 4.76 2.44 -27.76
C GLU A 76 5.64 1.21 -27.49
N ALA A 77 6.49 1.25 -26.46
CA ALA A 77 7.33 0.14 -26.07
C ALA A 77 6.51 -1.11 -25.71
N VAL A 78 5.44 -0.94 -24.90
CA VAL A 78 4.55 -2.05 -24.52
C VAL A 78 3.83 -2.61 -25.74
N ALA A 79 3.34 -1.77 -26.64
CA ALA A 79 2.69 -2.20 -27.89
C ALA A 79 3.65 -2.98 -28.80
N HIS A 80 4.91 -2.52 -28.91
CA HIS A 80 5.94 -3.20 -29.69
C HIS A 80 6.28 -4.58 -29.12
N VAL A 81 6.48 -4.67 -27.80
CA VAL A 81 6.72 -5.96 -27.11
C VAL A 81 5.50 -6.87 -27.24
N GLY A 82 4.27 -6.34 -27.12
CA GLY A 82 3.04 -7.10 -27.27
C GLY A 82 2.89 -7.72 -28.66
N ALA A 83 3.26 -6.97 -29.70
CA ALA A 83 3.21 -7.47 -31.08
C ALA A 83 4.28 -8.53 -31.39
N GLY A 84 5.52 -8.32 -30.88
CA GLY A 84 6.64 -9.23 -31.17
C GLY A 84 6.79 -10.38 -30.18
N TYR A 85 6.53 -10.12 -28.90
CA TYR A 85 6.81 -11.05 -27.80
C TYR A 85 5.68 -11.08 -26.76
N PRO A 86 4.46 -11.53 -27.10
CA PRO A 86 3.29 -11.45 -26.22
C PRO A 86 3.49 -12.20 -24.89
N ARG A 87 4.34 -13.24 -24.87
CA ARG A 87 4.64 -14.00 -23.65
C ARG A 87 5.42 -13.20 -22.61
N LEU A 88 6.17 -12.17 -23.00
CA LEU A 88 6.87 -11.28 -22.06
C LEU A 88 5.88 -10.43 -21.25
N LEU A 89 4.79 -10.00 -21.86
CA LEU A 89 3.74 -9.24 -21.16
C LEU A 89 3.05 -10.09 -20.08
N HIS A 90 2.96 -11.41 -20.26
CA HIS A 90 2.45 -12.31 -19.22
C HIS A 90 3.29 -12.25 -17.92
N GLY A 91 4.57 -11.87 -18.02
CA GLY A 91 5.41 -11.65 -16.84
C GLY A 91 4.92 -10.51 -15.94
N THR A 92 4.23 -9.52 -16.49
CA THR A 92 3.67 -8.38 -15.75
C THR A 92 2.35 -8.70 -15.06
N ASP A 93 1.66 -9.77 -15.45
CA ASP A 93 0.41 -10.22 -14.81
C ASP A 93 0.65 -10.75 -13.39
N ARG A 94 1.85 -11.29 -13.13
CA ARG A 94 2.21 -11.86 -11.82
C ARG A 94 2.22 -10.82 -10.69
N PRO A 95 2.90 -9.67 -10.80
CA PRO A 95 2.83 -8.64 -9.77
C PRO A 95 1.43 -8.05 -9.64
N ALA A 96 0.67 -7.92 -10.72
CA ALA A 96 -0.73 -7.51 -10.67
C ALA A 96 -1.59 -8.50 -9.86
N PHE A 97 -1.45 -9.80 -10.12
CA PHE A 97 -2.11 -10.84 -9.34
C PHE A 97 -1.68 -10.81 -7.86
N ALA A 98 -0.40 -10.59 -7.57
CA ALA A 98 0.08 -10.45 -6.21
C ALA A 98 -0.60 -9.29 -5.47
N GLN A 99 -0.87 -8.16 -6.13
CA GLN A 99 -1.63 -7.05 -5.54
C GLN A 99 -3.06 -7.46 -5.17
N LEU A 100 -3.74 -8.26 -5.99
CA LEU A 100 -5.07 -8.80 -5.70
C LEU A 100 -5.04 -9.74 -4.47
N VAL A 101 -4.03 -10.60 -4.38
CA VAL A 101 -3.84 -11.50 -3.23
C VAL A 101 -3.57 -10.70 -1.94
N ILE A 102 -2.73 -9.65 -2.00
CA ILE A 102 -2.47 -8.77 -0.86
C ILE A 102 -3.74 -8.03 -0.45
N ALA A 103 -4.54 -7.56 -1.42
CA ALA A 103 -5.83 -6.92 -1.14
C ALA A 103 -6.77 -7.86 -0.37
N LEU A 104 -6.84 -9.15 -0.74
CA LEU A 104 -7.60 -10.16 -0.01
C LEU A 104 -7.07 -10.38 1.41
N ALA A 105 -5.75 -10.36 1.61
CA ALA A 105 -5.15 -10.49 2.93
C ALA A 105 -5.56 -9.35 3.90
N ILE A 106 -5.82 -8.14 3.38
CA ILE A 106 -6.29 -6.98 4.17
C ILE A 106 -7.70 -7.19 4.75
N ILE A 107 -8.48 -8.15 4.25
CA ILE A 107 -9.77 -8.53 4.86
C ILE A 107 -9.58 -8.96 6.32
N GLY A 108 -8.45 -9.59 6.66
CA GLY A 108 -8.13 -9.98 8.03
C GLY A 108 -8.12 -8.78 8.99
N PRO A 109 -7.26 -7.77 8.81
CA PRO A 109 -7.25 -6.55 9.63
C PRO A 109 -8.55 -5.74 9.57
N TYR A 110 -9.28 -5.78 8.47
CA TYR A 110 -10.59 -5.13 8.34
C TYR A 110 -11.64 -5.75 9.29
N ARG A 111 -11.65 -7.08 9.42
CA ARG A 111 -12.59 -7.81 10.28
C ARG A 111 -12.14 -7.81 11.74
N ASP A 112 -10.89 -8.21 11.98
CA ASP A 112 -10.29 -8.32 13.31
C ASP A 112 -8.87 -7.72 13.32
N PRO A 113 -8.77 -6.41 13.62
CA PRO A 113 -7.49 -5.72 13.56
C PRO A 113 -6.51 -6.17 14.66
N VAL A 114 -7.00 -6.61 15.82
CA VAL A 114 -6.14 -7.02 16.93
C VAL A 114 -5.47 -8.36 16.62
N ARG A 115 -6.24 -9.32 16.14
CA ARG A 115 -5.72 -10.66 15.80
C ARG A 115 -4.76 -10.61 14.60
N ASN A 116 -4.95 -9.67 13.69
CA ASN A 116 -4.15 -9.52 12.46
C ASN A 116 -3.17 -8.33 12.51
N LYS A 117 -2.76 -7.90 13.71
CA LYS A 117 -1.86 -6.75 13.90
C LYS A 117 -0.52 -6.87 13.17
N TRP A 118 0.00 -8.09 13.01
CA TRP A 118 1.26 -8.35 12.35
C TRP A 118 1.22 -7.89 10.88
N LEU A 119 0.10 -8.11 10.18
CA LEU A 119 -0.09 -7.71 8.80
C LEU A 119 -0.13 -6.17 8.67
N VAL A 120 -0.80 -5.49 9.60
CA VAL A 120 -0.80 -4.02 9.66
C VAL A 120 0.60 -3.50 10.02
N GLY A 121 1.34 -4.21 10.87
CA GLY A 121 2.71 -3.85 11.23
C GLY A 121 3.69 -4.02 10.07
N TRP A 122 3.45 -4.96 9.17
CA TRP A 122 4.27 -5.22 7.99
C TRP A 122 4.01 -4.19 6.87
N GLY A 123 2.77 -3.72 6.74
CA GLY A 123 2.37 -2.79 5.68
C GLY A 123 3.25 -1.55 5.53
N PRO A 124 3.56 -0.78 6.60
CA PRO A 124 4.47 0.37 6.52
C PRO A 124 5.86 0.02 6.00
N TRP A 125 6.39 -1.15 6.35
CA TRP A 125 7.68 -1.60 5.84
C TRP A 125 7.63 -1.86 4.34
N CYS A 126 6.55 -2.46 3.83
CA CYS A 126 6.36 -2.63 2.39
C CYS A 126 6.31 -1.29 1.66
N CYS A 127 5.62 -0.31 2.22
CA CYS A 127 5.57 1.04 1.66
C CYS A 127 6.96 1.71 1.63
N LEU A 128 7.75 1.55 2.69
CA LEU A 128 9.10 2.11 2.76
C LEU A 128 10.09 1.43 1.81
N LEU A 129 9.91 0.13 1.53
CA LEU A 129 10.76 -0.62 0.58
C LEU A 129 10.61 -0.15 -0.87
N VAL A 130 9.55 0.61 -1.20
CA VAL A 130 9.42 1.26 -2.51
C VAL A 130 10.50 2.33 -2.71
N LEU A 131 10.98 2.99 -1.65
CA LEU A 131 11.99 4.05 -1.74
C LEU A 131 13.33 3.54 -2.32
N PRO A 132 13.99 2.48 -1.79
CA PRO A 132 15.19 1.96 -2.40
C PRO A 132 14.92 1.41 -3.82
N LEU A 133 13.75 0.87 -4.11
CA LEU A 133 13.40 0.46 -5.46
C LEU A 133 13.40 1.67 -6.42
N ALA A 134 12.74 2.77 -6.04
CA ALA A 134 12.64 3.97 -6.87
C ALA A 134 13.99 4.70 -7.04
N PHE A 135 14.86 4.72 -6.02
CA PHE A 135 16.07 5.52 -6.07
C PHE A 135 17.36 4.73 -6.38
N LEU A 136 17.41 3.44 -6.05
CA LEU A 136 18.58 2.59 -6.31
C LEU A 136 18.44 1.78 -7.60
N TRP A 137 17.24 1.25 -7.89
CA TRP A 137 17.02 0.37 -9.04
C TRP A 137 16.51 1.09 -10.28
N ALA A 138 15.59 2.04 -10.15
CA ALA A 138 15.03 2.77 -11.29
C ALA A 138 16.06 3.54 -12.14
N PRO A 139 17.21 4.04 -11.60
CA PRO A 139 18.26 4.60 -12.42
C PRO A 139 18.86 3.64 -13.44
N VAL A 140 18.94 2.35 -13.10
CA VAL A 140 19.46 1.29 -13.99
C VAL A 140 18.57 1.07 -15.22
N SER A 141 17.27 1.42 -15.09
CA SER A 141 16.28 1.29 -16.15
C SER A 141 15.95 2.60 -16.85
N ASP A 142 16.82 3.63 -16.72
CA ASP A 142 16.67 4.97 -17.32
C ASP A 142 15.32 5.66 -17.06
N ILE A 143 14.67 5.33 -15.93
CA ILE A 143 13.39 5.95 -15.54
C ILE A 143 13.63 7.41 -15.14
N PRO A 144 12.93 8.40 -15.73
CA PRO A 144 13.07 9.81 -15.38
C PRO A 144 12.84 10.07 -13.88
N ILE A 145 13.59 10.99 -13.30
CA ILE A 145 13.55 11.31 -11.86
C ILE A 145 12.14 11.67 -11.37
N LEU A 146 11.35 12.32 -12.22
CA LEU A 146 9.98 12.69 -11.91
C LEU A 146 9.12 11.46 -11.58
N TRP A 147 9.19 10.41 -12.40
CA TRP A 147 8.43 9.18 -12.20
C TRP A 147 8.91 8.41 -10.97
N ARG A 148 10.21 8.44 -10.68
CA ARG A 148 10.76 7.90 -9.42
C ARG A 148 10.18 8.62 -8.20
N CYS A 149 10.01 9.94 -8.28
CA CYS A 149 9.38 10.73 -7.22
C CYS A 149 7.89 10.39 -7.09
N VAL A 150 7.19 10.14 -8.19
CA VAL A 150 5.79 9.68 -8.17
C VAL A 150 5.68 8.32 -7.46
N ASP A 151 6.51 7.34 -7.83
CA ASP A 151 6.53 6.02 -7.18
C ASP A 151 6.86 6.12 -5.68
N ALA A 152 7.89 6.89 -5.33
CA ALA A 152 8.27 7.13 -3.94
C ALA A 152 7.14 7.79 -3.13
N SER A 153 6.37 8.69 -3.74
CA SER A 153 5.24 9.37 -3.09
C SER A 153 4.17 8.39 -2.63
N PHE A 154 3.83 7.38 -3.43
CA PHE A 154 2.88 6.33 -3.03
C PHE A 154 3.34 5.57 -1.81
N GLY A 155 4.66 5.26 -1.72
CA GLY A 155 5.24 4.63 -0.54
C GLY A 155 5.12 5.50 0.71
N LEU A 156 5.47 6.77 0.63
CA LEU A 156 5.41 7.71 1.76
C LEU A 156 3.97 7.97 2.21
N PHE A 157 3.07 8.30 1.28
CA PHE A 157 1.66 8.56 1.59
C PHE A 157 0.94 7.30 2.11
N GLY A 158 1.32 6.12 1.64
CA GLY A 158 0.81 4.85 2.15
C GLY A 158 1.30 4.51 3.55
N ALA A 159 2.56 4.79 3.88
CA ALA A 159 3.15 4.48 5.17
C ALA A 159 2.49 5.25 6.33
N ILE A 160 2.13 6.52 6.14
CA ILE A 160 1.57 7.40 7.18
C ILE A 160 0.27 6.84 7.79
N PRO A 161 -0.78 6.54 7.01
CA PRO A 161 -2.03 6.01 7.56
C PRO A 161 -1.86 4.61 8.14
N LEU A 162 -1.04 3.74 7.53
CA LEU A 162 -0.77 2.41 8.07
C LEU A 162 -0.04 2.46 9.41
N TRP A 163 0.92 3.38 9.57
CA TRP A 163 1.57 3.63 10.85
C TRP A 163 0.59 4.12 11.92
N SER A 164 -0.31 5.02 11.54
CA SER A 164 -1.36 5.53 12.44
C SER A 164 -2.33 4.42 12.86
N VAL A 165 -2.73 3.54 11.93
CA VAL A 165 -3.56 2.36 12.21
C VAL A 165 -2.86 1.41 13.16
N ARG A 166 -1.58 1.11 12.93
CA ARG A 166 -0.77 0.26 13.79
C ARG A 166 -0.72 0.79 15.23
N ARG A 167 -0.40 2.08 15.42
CA ARG A 167 -0.36 2.70 16.74
C ARG A 167 -1.70 2.59 17.47
N ARG A 168 -2.82 2.77 16.77
CA ARG A 168 -4.16 2.63 17.36
C ARG A 168 -4.48 1.19 17.78
N ILE A 169 -3.99 0.19 17.05
CA ILE A 169 -4.14 -1.22 17.42
C ILE A 169 -3.32 -1.54 18.66
N GLU A 170 -2.07 -1.10 18.74
CA GLU A 170 -1.18 -1.29 19.90
C GLU A 170 -1.80 -0.67 21.17
N HIS A 171 -2.39 0.52 21.08
CA HIS A 171 -3.12 1.13 22.19
C HIS A 171 -4.34 0.34 22.65
N ARG A 172 -4.99 -0.42 21.76
CA ARG A 172 -6.10 -1.30 22.12
C ARG A 172 -5.65 -2.53 22.87
N GLU A 173 -4.57 -3.18 22.45
CA GLU A 173 -4.02 -4.34 23.15
C GLU A 173 -3.70 -4.02 24.60
N CYS A 174 -2.99 -2.92 24.85
CA CYS A 174 -2.66 -2.47 26.19
C CYS A 174 -3.90 -2.27 27.09
N ARG A 175 -5.07 -2.05 26.51
CA ARG A 175 -6.33 -1.87 27.25
C ARG A 175 -7.01 -3.19 27.59
N TYR A 176 -6.84 -4.24 26.79
CA TYR A 176 -7.49 -5.55 27.00
C TYR A 176 -6.69 -6.52 27.89
N GLU A 177 -5.37 -6.35 27.96
CA GLU A 177 -4.49 -7.24 28.74
C GLU A 177 -4.82 -7.31 30.25
N PRO A 178 -5.19 -6.23 30.97
CA PRO A 178 -5.52 -6.32 32.39
C PRO A 178 -6.81 -7.08 32.67
N ILE A 179 -7.75 -7.17 31.72
CA ILE A 179 -9.03 -7.86 31.92
C ILE A 179 -8.87 -9.38 31.82
N LEU A 180 -7.87 -9.87 31.10
CA LEU A 180 -7.61 -11.29 30.92
C LEU A 180 -6.73 -11.90 32.04
N ARG A 181 -6.16 -11.05 32.93
CA ARG A 181 -5.34 -11.47 34.05
C ARG A 181 -6.07 -11.40 35.41
N SER A 182 -7.29 -10.91 35.44
CA SER A 182 -8.17 -10.93 36.58
C SER A 182 -9.12 -12.14 36.55
#